data_80a797fa61845ad2d19a8e4afdbd18f3
#
_entry.id   80a797fa61845ad2d19a8e4afdbd18f3
#
_cell.length_a   1.000
_cell.length_b   1.000
_cell.length_c   1.000
_cell.angle_alpha   90.00
_cell.angle_beta   90.00
_cell.angle_gamma   90.00
#
_symmetry.space_group_name_H-M   'P 1'
#
loop_
_entity.id
_entity.type
_entity.pdbx_description
1 polymer ?
#
loop_
_entity_poly.entity_id
_entity_poly.type
_entity_poly.pdbx_seq_one_letter_code
_entity_poly.pdbx_strand_id
1 'polypeptide(L)'
;MKNSIKKILSVIILMAIITPNAVYADQKNIDMFSKASIIIDQDSGRVLYEKNADEKLPLASLTKMMTFLLAIEAIEKGEVKNGDVITIDKDAASIKGSTYKLKAGEKIPLIELMRGLMIVSGNDAAAAIAKHISNTQGNFVDRMNKKAKELGMTNTHFLNVNGLPIYDLKNPKAPAKENKSSARDIAILGKYMFDKYEKQVTAITDMETYTYKERNFEKSNTNALLRMIPEVDGIKTGYTGNAGYCLSFSMLVNKDQNNDKNRRVIGVTLGANHKNKRISAATAMLKYGKENVKVKKVIDKNTVIGKKYIKGIKDLEVVMKTKGEFYAVTKDDETLKSSVDFKELEYPVKKGDKLGIIKYTNTSGELIGSVDIISANDVKNISFIDRIKIKLAE
;
A
#
# COMPACT_ATOMS: atom_id res chain seq x y z
N MET A 1 19.08 67.03 36.72
CA MET A 1 17.84 66.25 36.81
C MET A 1 17.21 66.22 35.39
N LYS A 2 17.43 65.23 34.61
CA LYS A 2 16.76 65.03 33.28
C LYS A 2 16.30 63.62 33.22
N ASN A 3 14.99 63.43 33.31
CA ASN A 3 14.33 62.15 33.11
C ASN A 3 14.28 61.78 31.60
N SER A 4 14.93 60.75 31.24
CA SER A 4 14.79 60.14 29.88
C SER A 4 13.79 59.01 29.92
N ILE A 5 12.62 59.25 29.39
CA ILE A 5 11.56 58.25 29.17
C ILE A 5 11.95 57.41 27.97
N LYS A 6 12.33 56.14 28.17
CA LYS A 6 12.49 55.16 27.08
C LYS A 6 11.11 54.71 26.64
N LYS A 7 10.72 55.08 25.41
CA LYS A 7 9.56 54.53 24.73
C LYS A 7 9.90 53.12 24.25
N ILE A 8 9.26 52.11 24.86
CA ILE A 8 9.28 50.73 24.36
C ILE A 8 8.23 50.66 23.26
N LEU A 9 8.69 50.50 22.02
CA LEU A 9 7.85 50.27 20.85
C LEU A 9 7.56 48.75 20.77
N SER A 10 6.39 48.33 21.24
CA SER A 10 5.92 46.94 21.07
C SER A 10 5.46 46.74 19.64
N VAL A 11 6.27 46.01 18.87
CA VAL A 11 5.87 45.54 17.55
C VAL A 11 5.03 44.27 17.75
N ILE A 12 3.71 44.39 17.61
CA ILE A 12 2.81 43.25 17.54
C ILE A 12 2.96 42.65 16.13
N ILE A 13 3.72 41.54 16.03
CA ILE A 13 3.76 40.73 14.81
C ILE A 13 2.44 39.96 14.74
N LEU A 14 1.53 40.43 13.91
CA LEU A 14 0.33 39.70 13.54
C LEU A 14 0.73 38.51 12.66
N MET A 15 0.94 37.34 13.27
CA MET A 15 1.07 36.09 12.49
C MET A 15 -0.29 35.80 11.84
N ALA A 16 -0.44 36.18 10.57
CA ALA A 16 -1.50 35.67 9.74
C ALA A 16 -1.25 34.16 9.56
N ILE A 17 -2.04 33.34 10.24
CA ILE A 17 -2.11 31.90 9.99
C ILE A 17 -2.72 31.77 8.59
N ILE A 18 -1.85 31.72 7.57
CA ILE A 18 -2.24 31.31 6.23
C ILE A 18 -2.47 29.81 6.33
N THR A 19 -3.72 29.41 6.63
CA THR A 19 -4.15 28.04 6.37
C THR A 19 -3.98 27.84 4.85
N PRO A 20 -3.17 26.88 4.39
CA PRO A 20 -3.16 26.58 2.97
C PRO A 20 -4.57 26.07 2.64
N ASN A 21 -5.38 26.89 2.01
CA ASN A 21 -6.53 26.39 1.28
C ASN A 21 -5.93 25.47 0.21
N ALA A 22 -5.98 24.17 0.48
CA ALA A 22 -5.73 23.17 -0.53
C ALA A 22 -6.76 23.47 -1.63
N VAL A 23 -6.29 24.09 -2.71
CA VAL A 23 -7.06 24.21 -3.96
C VAL A 23 -7.21 22.76 -4.41
N TYR A 24 -8.31 22.13 -4.02
CA TYR A 24 -8.73 20.87 -4.63
C TYR A 24 -9.00 21.22 -6.08
N ALA A 25 -8.03 20.97 -6.96
CA ALA A 25 -8.27 20.91 -8.38
C ALA A 25 -9.48 20.00 -8.59
N ASP A 26 -10.43 20.43 -9.40
CA ASP A 26 -11.68 19.75 -9.68
C ASP A 26 -11.37 18.30 -10.11
N GLN A 27 -11.39 17.39 -9.14
CA GLN A 27 -10.97 16.02 -9.35
C GLN A 27 -12.08 15.35 -10.12
N LYS A 28 -11.88 15.20 -11.44
CA LYS A 28 -12.80 14.51 -12.36
C LYS A 28 -13.42 13.32 -11.62
N ASN A 29 -14.73 13.29 -11.44
CA ASN A 29 -15.41 12.25 -10.68
C ASN A 29 -15.39 10.93 -11.49
N ILE A 30 -14.28 10.20 -11.38
CA ILE A 30 -14.02 8.97 -12.13
C ILE A 30 -14.91 7.84 -11.62
N ASP A 31 -15.12 7.76 -10.31
CA ASP A 31 -16.00 6.78 -9.68
C ASP A 31 -17.29 7.42 -9.16
N MET A 32 -18.38 7.27 -9.90
CA MET A 32 -19.71 7.75 -9.52
C MET A 32 -20.53 6.75 -8.70
N PHE A 33 -20.04 5.53 -8.49
CA PHE A 33 -20.88 4.42 -8.03
C PHE A 33 -20.56 3.91 -6.64
N SER A 34 -19.35 4.11 -6.16
CA SER A 34 -18.91 3.67 -4.83
C SER A 34 -19.10 4.78 -3.79
N LYS A 35 -19.25 4.42 -2.53
CA LYS A 35 -19.21 5.37 -1.41
C LYS A 35 -17.80 5.92 -1.21
N ALA A 36 -16.82 5.03 -1.23
CA ALA A 36 -15.41 5.38 -1.13
C ALA A 36 -14.58 4.58 -2.14
N SER A 37 -13.54 5.20 -2.70
CA SER A 37 -12.63 4.53 -3.61
C SER A 37 -11.24 5.17 -3.64
N ILE A 38 -10.26 4.41 -4.08
CA ILE A 38 -8.87 4.84 -4.28
C ILE A 38 -8.20 4.00 -5.35
N ILE A 39 -7.29 4.59 -6.12
CA ILE A 39 -6.31 3.87 -6.93
C ILE A 39 -4.94 4.46 -6.67
N ILE A 40 -3.97 3.60 -6.44
CA ILE A 40 -2.58 3.97 -6.16
C ILE A 40 -1.64 3.30 -7.17
N ASP A 41 -0.50 3.92 -7.37
CA ASP A 41 0.67 3.27 -7.96
C ASP A 41 1.32 2.37 -6.91
N GLN A 42 1.57 1.11 -7.22
CA GLN A 42 2.06 0.15 -6.25
C GLN A 42 3.49 0.46 -5.80
N ASP A 43 4.40 0.80 -6.71
CA ASP A 43 5.81 1.02 -6.37
C ASP A 43 5.99 2.24 -5.47
N SER A 44 5.45 3.39 -5.90
CA SER A 44 5.61 4.66 -5.16
C SER A 44 4.60 4.83 -4.01
N GLY A 45 3.48 4.12 -4.04
CA GLY A 45 2.33 4.35 -3.15
C GLY A 45 1.55 5.63 -3.49
N ARG A 46 1.90 6.30 -4.58
CA ARG A 46 1.26 7.56 -4.98
C ARG A 46 -0.22 7.36 -5.26
N VAL A 47 -1.04 8.22 -4.66
CA VAL A 47 -2.49 8.26 -4.94
C VAL A 47 -2.74 8.88 -6.30
N LEU A 48 -3.34 8.10 -7.20
CA LEU A 48 -3.67 8.52 -8.56
C LEU A 48 -5.07 9.16 -8.60
N TYR A 49 -6.01 8.58 -7.90
CA TYR A 49 -7.36 9.09 -7.68
C TYR A 49 -7.88 8.60 -6.33
N GLU A 50 -8.69 9.40 -5.67
CA GLU A 50 -9.39 9.01 -4.45
C GLU A 50 -10.73 9.73 -4.30
N LYS A 51 -11.65 9.08 -3.60
CA LYS A 51 -12.95 9.60 -3.21
C LYS A 51 -13.29 9.04 -1.84
N ASN A 52 -13.48 9.91 -0.84
CA ASN A 52 -13.81 9.52 0.53
C ASN A 52 -12.90 8.38 1.06
N ALA A 53 -11.60 8.37 0.64
CA ALA A 53 -10.73 7.21 0.80
C ALA A 53 -10.50 6.82 2.27
N ASP A 54 -10.70 7.71 3.21
CA ASP A 54 -10.51 7.51 4.66
C ASP A 54 -11.82 7.19 5.41
N GLU A 55 -12.97 7.16 4.71
CA GLU A 55 -14.25 6.80 5.33
C GLU A 55 -14.24 5.35 5.83
N LYS A 56 -14.63 5.17 7.12
CA LYS A 56 -14.71 3.85 7.76
C LYS A 56 -15.99 3.11 7.35
N LEU A 57 -15.85 2.15 6.46
CA LEU A 57 -16.94 1.37 5.90
C LEU A 57 -16.82 -0.12 6.25
N PRO A 58 -17.92 -0.87 6.30
CA PRO A 58 -17.86 -2.31 6.40
C PRO A 58 -17.15 -2.93 5.19
N LEU A 59 -16.33 -3.96 5.43
CA LEU A 59 -15.45 -4.57 4.44
C LEU A 59 -16.04 -5.77 3.72
N ALA A 60 -17.01 -6.43 4.33
CA ALA A 60 -17.42 -7.77 3.90
C ALA A 60 -16.17 -8.67 3.69
N SER A 61 -16.17 -9.47 2.63
CA SER A 61 -15.08 -10.44 2.35
C SER A 61 -13.76 -9.84 1.90
N LEU A 62 -13.59 -8.50 1.79
CA LEU A 62 -12.25 -7.92 1.66
C LEU A 62 -11.40 -8.22 2.91
N THR A 63 -12.03 -8.48 4.05
CA THR A 63 -11.39 -9.02 5.26
C THR A 63 -10.43 -10.17 4.98
N LYS A 64 -10.77 -11.03 4.04
CA LYS A 64 -9.99 -12.23 3.70
C LYS A 64 -8.63 -11.94 3.07
N MET A 65 -8.39 -10.71 2.62
CA MET A 65 -7.06 -10.27 2.18
C MET A 65 -6.07 -10.31 3.36
N MET A 66 -6.49 -9.86 4.56
CA MET A 66 -5.66 -9.96 5.77
C MET A 66 -5.48 -11.41 6.22
N THR A 67 -6.54 -12.22 6.16
CA THR A 67 -6.46 -13.66 6.48
C THR A 67 -5.47 -14.38 5.56
N PHE A 68 -5.50 -14.05 4.27
CA PHE A 68 -4.60 -14.60 3.27
C PHE A 68 -3.15 -14.14 3.48
N LEU A 69 -2.93 -12.85 3.75
CA LEU A 69 -1.61 -12.31 4.05
C LEU A 69 -0.97 -13.02 5.25
N LEU A 70 -1.73 -13.17 6.35
CA LEU A 70 -1.20 -13.84 7.54
C LEU A 70 -0.91 -15.33 7.32
N ALA A 71 -1.65 -15.98 6.42
CA ALA A 71 -1.32 -17.36 6.03
C ALA A 71 0.00 -17.43 5.24
N ILE A 72 0.22 -16.51 4.28
CA ILE A 72 1.51 -16.40 3.57
C ILE A 72 2.66 -16.14 4.55
N GLU A 73 2.49 -15.18 5.47
CA GLU A 73 3.51 -14.86 6.46
C GLU A 73 3.82 -16.02 7.42
N ALA A 74 2.80 -16.79 7.81
CA ALA A 74 2.99 -17.97 8.65
C ALA A 74 3.79 -19.07 7.92
N ILE A 75 3.55 -19.24 6.61
CA ILE A 75 4.33 -20.16 5.77
C ILE A 75 5.78 -19.68 5.64
N GLU A 76 6.00 -18.39 5.36
CA GLU A 76 7.34 -17.81 5.23
C GLU A 76 8.16 -17.94 6.51
N LYS A 77 7.51 -17.76 7.68
CA LYS A 77 8.14 -17.93 9.00
C LYS A 77 8.34 -19.38 9.41
N GLY A 78 7.85 -20.34 8.63
CA GLY A 78 7.92 -21.76 8.97
C GLY A 78 6.99 -22.20 10.12
N GLU A 79 6.01 -21.36 10.50
CA GLU A 79 5.00 -21.71 11.50
C GLU A 79 4.07 -22.82 10.98
N VAL A 80 3.79 -22.83 9.68
CA VAL A 80 2.99 -23.82 8.95
C VAL A 80 3.58 -24.03 7.55
N LYS A 81 3.14 -25.08 6.84
CA LYS A 81 3.58 -25.41 5.48
C LYS A 81 2.42 -25.41 4.50
N ASN A 82 2.65 -25.07 3.24
CA ASN A 82 1.65 -25.13 2.16
C ASN A 82 0.92 -26.49 2.09
N GLY A 83 1.64 -27.58 2.35
CA GLY A 83 1.12 -28.93 2.28
C GLY A 83 0.52 -29.45 3.59
N ASP A 84 0.45 -28.66 4.65
CA ASP A 84 -0.17 -29.10 5.93
C ASP A 84 -1.61 -29.53 5.69
N VAL A 85 -1.93 -30.76 6.06
CA VAL A 85 -3.27 -31.33 5.87
C VAL A 85 -4.14 -30.99 7.06
N ILE A 86 -5.16 -30.15 6.84
CA ILE A 86 -6.03 -29.62 7.87
C ILE A 86 -7.30 -30.45 7.92
N THR A 87 -7.61 -31.03 9.10
CA THR A 87 -8.90 -31.67 9.33
C THR A 87 -9.94 -30.63 9.69
N ILE A 88 -10.99 -30.55 8.86
CA ILE A 88 -12.06 -29.55 9.01
C ILE A 88 -12.95 -29.92 10.19
N ASP A 89 -13.09 -29.02 11.15
CA ASP A 89 -13.97 -29.21 12.28
C ASP A 89 -15.45 -28.88 11.95
N LYS A 90 -16.35 -29.24 12.85
CA LYS A 90 -17.79 -29.01 12.68
C LYS A 90 -18.13 -27.51 12.61
N ASP A 91 -17.42 -26.67 13.36
CA ASP A 91 -17.68 -25.23 13.41
C ASP A 91 -17.35 -24.59 12.07
N ALA A 92 -16.17 -24.84 11.50
CA ALA A 92 -15.78 -24.35 10.18
C ALA A 92 -16.75 -24.83 9.09
N ALA A 93 -17.11 -26.12 9.10
CA ALA A 93 -18.03 -26.72 8.13
C ALA A 93 -19.47 -26.15 8.23
N SER A 94 -19.88 -25.64 9.41
CA SER A 94 -21.22 -25.10 9.63
C SER A 94 -21.41 -23.66 9.17
N ILE A 95 -20.30 -22.95 8.84
CA ILE A 95 -20.33 -21.53 8.46
C ILE A 95 -21.09 -21.38 7.14
N LYS A 96 -22.00 -20.38 7.12
CA LYS A 96 -22.87 -20.10 5.97
C LYS A 96 -22.37 -18.92 5.13
N GLY A 97 -23.11 -18.62 4.08
CA GLY A 97 -22.80 -17.58 3.09
C GLY A 97 -21.90 -18.12 1.96
N SER A 98 -20.93 -17.34 1.52
CA SER A 98 -19.94 -17.83 0.54
C SER A 98 -19.04 -18.87 1.20
N THR A 99 -19.07 -20.11 0.67
CA THR A 99 -18.30 -21.23 1.24
C THR A 99 -17.53 -22.00 0.18
N TYR A 100 -16.44 -22.62 0.60
CA TYR A 100 -15.68 -23.59 -0.18
C TYR A 100 -16.34 -25.00 -0.10
N LYS A 101 -17.51 -25.10 0.58
CA LYS A 101 -18.30 -26.32 0.80
C LYS A 101 -17.51 -27.41 1.54
N LEU A 102 -16.76 -27.01 2.56
CA LEU A 102 -16.02 -27.94 3.42
C LEU A 102 -16.97 -28.82 4.23
N LYS A 103 -16.58 -30.07 4.45
CA LYS A 103 -17.33 -31.04 5.25
C LYS A 103 -16.56 -31.34 6.55
N ALA A 104 -17.27 -31.51 7.65
CA ALA A 104 -16.64 -31.93 8.91
C ALA A 104 -15.92 -33.28 8.76
N GLY A 105 -14.69 -33.36 9.27
CA GLY A 105 -13.81 -34.52 9.12
C GLY A 105 -13.04 -34.56 7.79
N GLU A 106 -13.35 -33.72 6.82
CA GLU A 106 -12.63 -33.63 5.57
C GLU A 106 -11.18 -33.15 5.81
N LYS A 107 -10.24 -33.70 5.04
CA LYS A 107 -8.81 -33.37 5.12
C LYS A 107 -8.40 -32.57 3.88
N ILE A 108 -7.97 -31.34 4.06
CA ILE A 108 -7.66 -30.40 2.96
C ILE A 108 -6.28 -29.79 3.19
N PRO A 109 -5.39 -29.75 2.18
CA PRO A 109 -4.13 -29.02 2.26
C PRO A 109 -4.33 -27.51 2.46
N LEU A 110 -3.46 -26.85 3.22
CA LEU A 110 -3.52 -25.40 3.49
C LEU A 110 -3.59 -24.59 2.20
N ILE A 111 -2.80 -24.93 1.20
CA ILE A 111 -2.80 -24.22 -0.08
C ILE A 111 -4.18 -24.27 -0.76
N GLU A 112 -4.89 -25.39 -0.67
CA GLU A 112 -6.24 -25.52 -1.26
C GLU A 112 -7.28 -24.70 -0.47
N LEU A 113 -7.11 -24.60 0.85
CA LEU A 113 -7.92 -23.68 1.65
C LEU A 113 -7.66 -22.23 1.29
N MET A 114 -6.41 -21.84 1.02
CA MET A 114 -6.05 -20.48 0.56
C MET A 114 -6.65 -20.17 -0.83
N ARG A 115 -6.70 -21.13 -1.74
CA ARG A 115 -7.41 -21.01 -3.03
C ARG A 115 -8.91 -20.86 -2.82
N GLY A 116 -9.52 -21.70 -1.98
CA GLY A 116 -10.93 -21.57 -1.60
C GLY A 116 -11.26 -20.24 -0.93
N LEU A 117 -10.37 -19.72 -0.09
CA LEU A 117 -10.47 -18.41 0.57
C LEU A 117 -10.57 -17.26 -0.44
N MET A 118 -9.65 -17.21 -1.39
CA MET A 118 -9.51 -16.05 -2.28
C MET A 118 -10.41 -16.12 -3.50
N ILE A 119 -10.50 -17.27 -4.16
CA ILE A 119 -11.21 -17.41 -5.44
C ILE A 119 -12.72 -17.45 -5.25
N VAL A 120 -13.22 -18.34 -4.36
CA VAL A 120 -14.64 -18.48 -4.11
C VAL A 120 -15.14 -17.78 -2.85
N SER A 121 -14.23 -17.10 -2.16
CA SER A 121 -14.54 -16.33 -0.96
C SER A 121 -15.04 -17.18 0.23
N GLY A 122 -14.46 -18.40 0.41
CA GLY A 122 -14.88 -19.36 1.43
C GLY A 122 -14.76 -18.82 2.86
N ASN A 123 -15.91 -18.69 3.55
CA ASN A 123 -15.95 -18.31 4.98
C ASN A 123 -15.43 -19.45 5.85
N ASP A 124 -15.79 -20.67 5.48
CA ASP A 124 -15.34 -21.93 6.07
C ASP A 124 -13.81 -22.11 5.94
N ALA A 125 -13.27 -21.82 4.77
CA ALA A 125 -11.82 -21.83 4.56
C ALA A 125 -11.10 -20.79 5.43
N ALA A 126 -11.66 -19.58 5.59
CA ALA A 126 -11.08 -18.56 6.47
C ALA A 126 -10.99 -19.05 7.93
N ALA A 127 -12.05 -19.69 8.43
CA ALA A 127 -12.09 -20.22 9.80
C ALA A 127 -11.10 -21.38 10.00
N ALA A 128 -11.01 -22.30 9.02
CA ALA A 128 -10.08 -23.42 9.08
C ALA A 128 -8.62 -22.96 9.07
N ILE A 129 -8.26 -22.02 8.20
CA ILE A 129 -6.92 -21.41 8.14
C ILE A 129 -6.58 -20.74 9.47
N ALA A 130 -7.49 -19.91 10.00
CA ALA A 130 -7.27 -19.16 11.23
C ALA A 130 -7.04 -20.08 12.44
N LYS A 131 -7.86 -21.15 12.57
CA LYS A 131 -7.71 -22.13 13.63
C LYS A 131 -6.40 -22.91 13.50
N HIS A 132 -5.99 -23.30 12.29
CA HIS A 132 -4.74 -24.01 12.06
C HIS A 132 -3.52 -23.19 12.47
N ILE A 133 -3.48 -21.90 12.10
CA ILE A 133 -2.33 -21.03 12.34
C ILE A 133 -2.28 -20.50 13.80
N SER A 134 -3.42 -20.31 14.45
CA SER A 134 -3.49 -19.60 15.75
C SER A 134 -4.30 -20.33 16.81
N ASN A 135 -4.60 -21.60 16.62
CA ASN A 135 -5.44 -22.47 17.47
C ASN A 135 -6.91 -22.00 17.60
N THR A 136 -7.15 -20.70 17.64
CA THR A 136 -8.52 -20.13 17.72
C THR A 136 -8.68 -18.99 16.70
N GLN A 137 -9.92 -18.74 16.26
CA GLN A 137 -10.19 -17.56 15.42
C GLN A 137 -9.96 -16.25 16.18
N GLY A 138 -10.16 -16.21 17.50
CA GLY A 138 -9.89 -15.03 18.34
C GLY A 138 -8.43 -14.63 18.30
N ASN A 139 -7.52 -15.56 18.58
CA ASN A 139 -6.08 -15.32 18.50
C ASN A 139 -5.64 -14.86 17.10
N PHE A 140 -6.29 -15.39 16.07
CA PHE A 140 -6.00 -14.96 14.71
C PHE A 140 -6.49 -13.53 14.43
N VAL A 141 -7.65 -13.15 14.96
CA VAL A 141 -8.18 -11.76 14.89
C VAL A 141 -7.23 -10.80 15.60
N ASP A 142 -6.66 -11.18 16.73
CA ASP A 142 -5.62 -10.36 17.40
C ASP A 142 -4.39 -10.17 16.51
N ARG A 143 -3.94 -11.22 15.81
CA ARG A 143 -2.87 -11.10 14.80
C ARG A 143 -3.27 -10.18 13.64
N MET A 144 -4.53 -10.24 13.16
CA MET A 144 -5.03 -9.35 12.10
C MET A 144 -4.98 -7.88 12.53
N ASN A 145 -5.45 -7.57 13.73
CA ASN A 145 -5.44 -6.20 14.26
C ASN A 145 -4.01 -5.71 14.55
N LYS A 146 -3.13 -6.58 15.05
CA LYS A 146 -1.70 -6.26 15.20
C LYS A 146 -1.06 -5.93 13.86
N LYS A 147 -1.28 -6.75 12.82
CA LYS A 147 -0.77 -6.52 11.47
C LYS A 147 -1.32 -5.21 10.88
N ALA A 148 -2.61 -4.93 11.05
CA ALA A 148 -3.20 -3.67 10.60
C ALA A 148 -2.50 -2.46 11.24
N LYS A 149 -2.21 -2.51 12.55
CA LYS A 149 -1.44 -1.47 13.24
C LYS A 149 -0.01 -1.35 12.70
N GLU A 150 0.70 -2.47 12.49
CA GLU A 150 2.06 -2.48 11.92
C GLU A 150 2.12 -1.85 10.53
N LEU A 151 1.07 -2.04 9.72
CA LEU A 151 0.95 -1.46 8.37
C LEU A 151 0.45 -0.01 8.37
N GLY A 152 0.11 0.58 9.52
CA GLY A 152 -0.43 1.93 9.61
C GLY A 152 -1.89 2.05 9.14
N MET A 153 -2.66 0.96 9.14
CA MET A 153 -4.08 0.92 8.76
C MET A 153 -4.96 1.48 9.90
N THR A 154 -4.93 2.80 10.08
CA THR A 154 -5.51 3.48 11.26
C THR A 154 -7.04 3.50 11.29
N ASN A 155 -7.68 3.24 10.16
CA ASN A 155 -9.13 3.17 10.03
C ASN A 155 -9.66 1.73 10.07
N THR A 156 -8.80 0.74 10.36
CA THR A 156 -9.13 -0.69 10.26
C THR A 156 -9.29 -1.34 11.62
N HIS A 157 -10.37 -2.12 11.76
CA HIS A 157 -10.58 -2.98 12.91
C HIS A 157 -11.30 -4.27 12.49
N PHE A 158 -10.69 -5.41 12.80
CA PHE A 158 -11.22 -6.74 12.53
C PHE A 158 -11.88 -7.32 13.78
N LEU A 159 -13.07 -7.92 13.60
CA LEU A 159 -13.83 -8.64 14.61
C LEU A 159 -13.89 -10.14 14.32
N ASN A 160 -13.66 -10.54 13.08
CA ASN A 160 -13.65 -11.93 12.63
C ASN A 160 -12.77 -12.09 11.39
N VAL A 161 -12.51 -13.34 11.00
CA VAL A 161 -11.56 -13.74 9.96
C VAL A 161 -12.11 -13.72 8.54
N ASN A 162 -13.43 -13.56 8.36
CA ASN A 162 -14.12 -13.76 7.07
C ASN A 162 -14.95 -12.58 6.58
N GLY A 163 -15.30 -11.63 7.46
CA GLY A 163 -16.07 -10.43 7.14
C GLY A 163 -17.60 -10.61 7.19
N LEU A 164 -18.08 -11.69 7.81
CA LEU A 164 -19.52 -11.83 8.06
C LEU A 164 -19.99 -10.86 9.15
N PRO A 165 -21.23 -10.34 9.05
CA PRO A 165 -21.84 -9.59 10.13
C PRO A 165 -22.03 -10.46 11.38
N ILE A 166 -21.80 -9.85 12.56
CA ILE A 166 -22.04 -10.48 13.87
C ILE A 166 -23.32 -9.87 14.44
N TYR A 167 -24.35 -10.69 14.57
CA TYR A 167 -25.65 -10.29 15.11
C TYR A 167 -25.70 -10.54 16.62
N ASP A 168 -26.29 -9.60 17.34
CA ASP A 168 -26.61 -9.79 18.76
C ASP A 168 -27.90 -10.62 18.90
N LEU A 169 -27.75 -11.89 19.29
CA LEU A 169 -28.87 -12.81 19.46
C LEU A 169 -29.78 -12.41 20.61
N LYS A 170 -29.29 -11.62 21.59
CA LYS A 170 -30.12 -11.12 22.72
C LYS A 170 -30.85 -9.84 22.34
N ASN A 171 -30.35 -9.08 21.35
CA ASN A 171 -31.02 -7.90 20.83
C ASN A 171 -31.03 -7.91 19.29
N PRO A 172 -31.96 -8.67 18.67
CA PRO A 172 -32.02 -8.80 17.22
C PRO A 172 -32.28 -7.49 16.45
N LYS A 173 -32.71 -6.43 17.14
CA LYS A 173 -32.93 -5.09 16.56
C LYS A 173 -31.65 -4.26 16.55
N ALA A 174 -30.59 -4.65 17.29
CA ALA A 174 -29.33 -3.97 17.27
C ALA A 174 -28.65 -4.13 15.89
N PRO A 175 -27.98 -3.08 15.38
CA PRO A 175 -27.22 -3.19 14.15
C PRO A 175 -26.11 -4.23 14.30
N ALA A 176 -25.91 -5.04 13.26
CA ALA A 176 -24.84 -6.03 13.26
C ALA A 176 -23.46 -5.34 13.37
N LYS A 177 -22.56 -5.96 14.15
CA LYS A 177 -21.15 -5.54 14.20
C LYS A 177 -20.42 -6.15 13.00
N GLU A 178 -19.57 -5.36 12.33
CA GLU A 178 -18.83 -5.78 11.14
C GLU A 178 -17.37 -5.29 11.20
N ASN A 179 -16.51 -6.03 10.53
CA ASN A 179 -15.14 -5.53 10.26
C ASN A 179 -15.24 -4.22 9.48
N LYS A 180 -14.51 -3.21 9.93
CA LYS A 180 -14.48 -1.89 9.27
C LYS A 180 -13.07 -1.55 8.83
N SER A 181 -12.97 -0.82 7.72
CA SER A 181 -11.73 -0.23 7.22
C SER A 181 -12.06 0.94 6.30
N SER A 182 -11.03 1.55 5.73
CA SER A 182 -11.14 2.55 4.69
C SER A 182 -10.61 2.02 3.36
N ALA A 183 -10.96 2.68 2.25
CA ALA A 183 -10.40 2.32 0.95
C ALA A 183 -8.88 2.48 0.92
N ARG A 184 -8.34 3.51 1.59
CA ARG A 184 -6.89 3.74 1.75
C ARG A 184 -6.22 2.60 2.50
N ASP A 185 -6.75 2.17 3.62
CA ASP A 185 -6.15 1.09 4.41
C ASP A 185 -6.12 -0.24 3.63
N ILE A 186 -7.17 -0.55 2.87
CA ILE A 186 -7.19 -1.74 2.01
C ILE A 186 -6.19 -1.61 0.85
N ALA A 187 -5.97 -0.41 0.30
CA ALA A 187 -4.93 -0.18 -0.70
C ALA A 187 -3.52 -0.35 -0.11
N ILE A 188 -3.28 0.11 1.13
CA ILE A 188 -2.04 -0.14 1.89
C ILE A 188 -1.81 -1.64 2.07
N LEU A 189 -2.84 -2.39 2.46
CA LEU A 189 -2.78 -3.85 2.58
C LEU A 189 -2.42 -4.50 1.23
N GLY A 190 -3.11 -4.11 0.15
CA GLY A 190 -2.83 -4.60 -1.20
C GLY A 190 -1.40 -4.29 -1.64
N LYS A 191 -0.94 -3.04 -1.43
CA LYS A 191 0.45 -2.66 -1.74
C LYS A 191 1.46 -3.53 -1.00
N TYR A 192 1.30 -3.72 0.31
CA TYR A 192 2.20 -4.56 1.10
C TYR A 192 2.22 -6.01 0.61
N MET A 193 1.05 -6.56 0.24
CA MET A 193 0.95 -7.92 -0.32
C MET A 193 1.76 -8.05 -1.62
N PHE A 194 1.69 -7.08 -2.52
CA PHE A 194 2.46 -7.10 -3.77
C PHE A 194 3.93 -6.75 -3.58
N ASP A 195 4.27 -5.82 -2.70
CA ASP A 195 5.67 -5.46 -2.40
C ASP A 195 6.47 -6.65 -1.85
N LYS A 196 5.83 -7.52 -1.07
CA LYS A 196 6.50 -8.60 -0.36
C LYS A 196 6.25 -9.99 -0.97
N TYR A 197 5.07 -10.21 -1.51
CA TYR A 197 4.55 -11.55 -1.82
C TYR A 197 3.89 -11.65 -3.19
N GLU A 198 4.33 -10.83 -4.16
CA GLU A 198 3.71 -10.74 -5.49
C GLU A 198 3.45 -12.12 -6.10
N LYS A 199 4.47 -12.99 -6.13
CA LYS A 199 4.36 -14.34 -6.72
C LYS A 199 3.34 -15.22 -6.01
N GLN A 200 3.31 -15.17 -4.68
CA GLN A 200 2.36 -15.97 -3.88
C GLN A 200 0.93 -15.43 -4.02
N VAL A 201 0.78 -14.11 -4.13
CA VAL A 201 -0.52 -13.45 -4.33
C VAL A 201 -1.06 -13.79 -5.72
N THR A 202 -0.33 -13.49 -6.78
CA THR A 202 -0.77 -13.69 -8.17
C THR A 202 -1.03 -15.17 -8.49
N ALA A 203 -0.21 -16.08 -7.94
CA ALA A 203 -0.41 -17.53 -8.12
C ALA A 203 -1.81 -18.03 -7.71
N ILE A 204 -2.56 -17.24 -6.92
CA ILE A 204 -3.92 -17.59 -6.50
C ILE A 204 -4.95 -16.58 -7.02
N THR A 205 -4.65 -15.27 -6.92
CA THR A 205 -5.65 -14.24 -7.25
C THR A 205 -5.89 -14.08 -8.75
N ASP A 206 -4.94 -14.47 -9.58
CA ASP A 206 -4.99 -14.42 -11.04
C ASP A 206 -5.79 -15.60 -11.66
N MET A 207 -6.14 -16.59 -10.87
CA MET A 207 -6.91 -17.73 -11.38
C MET A 207 -8.35 -17.30 -11.72
N GLU A 208 -8.73 -17.35 -13.00
CA GLU A 208 -10.11 -17.11 -13.45
C GLU A 208 -11.07 -18.19 -12.98
N THR A 209 -10.61 -19.43 -12.99
CA THR A 209 -11.35 -20.62 -12.55
C THR A 209 -10.44 -21.49 -11.71
N TYR A 210 -10.99 -22.01 -10.63
CA TYR A 210 -10.30 -22.93 -9.74
C TYR A 210 -10.97 -24.30 -9.77
N THR A 211 -10.16 -25.34 -10.07
CA THR A 211 -10.57 -26.73 -10.10
C THR A 211 -9.74 -27.53 -9.10
N TYR A 212 -10.42 -28.28 -8.23
CA TYR A 212 -9.79 -29.25 -7.33
C TYR A 212 -10.43 -30.63 -7.57
N LYS A 213 -9.75 -31.46 -8.39
CA LYS A 213 -10.26 -32.72 -8.93
C LYS A 213 -10.64 -33.71 -7.82
N GLU A 214 -9.83 -33.83 -6.78
CA GLU A 214 -10.04 -34.74 -5.64
C GLU A 214 -11.35 -34.49 -4.90
N ARG A 215 -11.90 -33.27 -5.01
CA ARG A 215 -13.17 -32.87 -4.43
C ARG A 215 -14.31 -32.76 -5.44
N ASN A 216 -14.04 -33.04 -6.71
CA ASN A 216 -14.96 -32.71 -7.80
C ASN A 216 -15.49 -31.26 -7.68
N PHE A 217 -14.59 -30.33 -7.41
CA PHE A 217 -14.91 -28.94 -7.16
C PHE A 217 -14.35 -28.06 -8.29
N GLU A 218 -15.24 -27.27 -8.89
CA GLU A 218 -14.88 -26.26 -9.88
C GLU A 218 -15.73 -25.01 -9.66
N LYS A 219 -15.09 -23.86 -9.65
CA LYS A 219 -15.74 -22.54 -9.51
C LYS A 219 -14.92 -21.45 -10.18
N SER A 220 -15.63 -20.54 -10.85
CA SER A 220 -15.03 -19.30 -11.34
C SER A 220 -14.72 -18.33 -10.19
N ASN A 221 -13.67 -17.54 -10.37
CA ASN A 221 -13.31 -16.47 -9.47
C ASN A 221 -14.46 -15.44 -9.37
N THR A 222 -14.71 -14.97 -8.15
CA THR A 222 -15.72 -13.94 -7.88
C THR A 222 -15.37 -12.57 -8.46
N ASN A 223 -14.10 -12.33 -8.82
CA ASN A 223 -13.64 -11.13 -9.50
C ASN A 223 -13.85 -11.24 -11.01
N ALA A 224 -14.92 -10.63 -11.50
CA ALA A 224 -15.25 -10.66 -12.94
C ALA A 224 -14.24 -9.89 -13.81
N LEU A 225 -13.44 -8.97 -13.25
CA LEU A 225 -12.46 -8.21 -14.02
C LEU A 225 -11.39 -9.10 -14.64
N LEU A 226 -11.03 -10.22 -14.01
CA LEU A 226 -10.05 -11.18 -14.55
C LEU A 226 -10.41 -11.66 -15.97
N ARG A 227 -11.71 -11.86 -16.24
CA ARG A 227 -12.22 -12.28 -17.55
C ARG A 227 -12.49 -11.13 -18.52
N MET A 228 -12.45 -9.89 -18.04
CA MET A 228 -12.79 -8.71 -18.83
C MET A 228 -11.55 -7.93 -19.25
N ILE A 229 -10.49 -7.96 -18.46
CA ILE A 229 -9.28 -7.16 -18.64
C ILE A 229 -8.08 -8.07 -18.40
N PRO A 230 -7.36 -8.49 -19.45
CA PRO A 230 -6.27 -9.47 -19.34
C PRO A 230 -5.13 -9.08 -18.39
N GLU A 231 -4.90 -7.77 -18.21
CA GLU A 231 -3.83 -7.28 -17.34
C GLU A 231 -4.20 -7.28 -15.85
N VAL A 232 -5.47 -7.55 -15.51
CA VAL A 232 -5.94 -7.65 -14.11
C VAL A 232 -5.54 -9.02 -13.54
N ASP A 233 -4.90 -9.02 -12.36
CA ASP A 233 -4.37 -10.21 -11.70
C ASP A 233 -4.82 -10.38 -10.23
N GLY A 234 -5.87 -9.69 -9.85
CA GLY A 234 -6.46 -9.83 -8.51
C GLY A 234 -7.46 -8.72 -8.18
N ILE A 235 -7.85 -8.55 -6.91
CA ILE A 235 -7.41 -9.25 -5.70
C ILE A 235 -8.61 -9.96 -5.05
N LYS A 236 -9.66 -9.20 -4.60
CA LYS A 236 -10.76 -9.76 -3.82
C LYS A 236 -12.05 -8.97 -3.94
N THR A 237 -13.18 -9.68 -4.00
CA THR A 237 -14.52 -9.10 -3.92
C THR A 237 -15.12 -9.23 -2.52
N GLY A 238 -16.07 -8.35 -2.18
CA GLY A 238 -16.85 -8.42 -0.96
C GLY A 238 -18.31 -8.02 -1.19
N TYR A 239 -19.22 -8.57 -0.38
CA TYR A 239 -20.63 -8.16 -0.30
C TYR A 239 -21.23 -8.57 1.03
N THR A 240 -21.89 -7.64 1.70
CA THR A 240 -22.93 -7.84 2.71
C THR A 240 -24.02 -6.78 2.49
N GLY A 241 -25.17 -6.93 3.10
CA GLY A 241 -26.24 -5.93 2.99
C GLY A 241 -25.80 -4.52 3.40
N ASN A 242 -25.01 -4.42 4.48
CA ASN A 242 -24.52 -3.13 4.99
C ASN A 242 -23.29 -2.61 4.21
N ALA A 243 -22.38 -3.50 3.84
CA ALA A 243 -21.16 -3.12 3.11
C ALA A 243 -21.46 -2.68 1.68
N GLY A 244 -22.54 -3.17 1.08
CA GLY A 244 -22.74 -3.07 -0.36
C GLY A 244 -21.71 -3.92 -1.12
N TYR A 245 -21.50 -3.63 -2.39
CA TYR A 245 -20.53 -4.34 -3.23
C TYR A 245 -19.17 -3.67 -3.16
N CYS A 246 -18.18 -4.43 -2.71
CA CYS A 246 -16.79 -4.00 -2.53
C CYS A 246 -15.85 -4.79 -3.44
N LEU A 247 -14.75 -4.17 -3.86
CA LEU A 247 -13.71 -4.80 -4.68
C LEU A 247 -12.35 -4.16 -4.38
N SER A 248 -11.35 -4.99 -4.12
CA SER A 248 -9.95 -4.64 -4.27
C SER A 248 -9.44 -5.30 -5.54
N PHE A 249 -8.73 -4.55 -6.38
CA PHE A 249 -8.24 -5.01 -7.69
C PHE A 249 -6.81 -4.53 -7.93
N SER A 250 -6.10 -5.27 -8.78
CA SER A 250 -4.77 -4.89 -9.25
C SER A 250 -4.66 -5.16 -10.74
N MET A 251 -3.83 -4.38 -11.41
CA MET A 251 -3.57 -4.50 -12.84
C MET A 251 -2.11 -4.15 -13.13
N LEU A 252 -1.45 -4.98 -13.95
CA LEU A 252 -0.19 -4.63 -14.58
C LEU A 252 -0.45 -3.66 -15.72
N VAL A 253 0.08 -2.45 -15.61
CA VAL A 253 0.07 -1.48 -16.70
C VAL A 253 1.32 -1.72 -17.53
N ASN A 254 1.14 -2.04 -18.81
CA ASN A 254 2.23 -2.36 -19.71
C ASN A 254 3.26 -1.23 -19.77
N LYS A 255 4.50 -1.62 -20.00
CA LYS A 255 5.65 -0.76 -20.29
C LYS A 255 5.24 0.34 -21.28
N ASP A 256 5.48 1.57 -20.91
CA ASP A 256 5.70 2.61 -21.91
C ASP A 256 6.89 2.14 -22.77
N GLN A 257 6.78 2.26 -24.11
CA GLN A 257 7.81 1.77 -25.06
C GLN A 257 9.22 2.33 -24.78
N ASN A 258 9.32 3.37 -23.95
CA ASN A 258 10.53 4.02 -23.49
C ASN A 258 10.96 3.67 -22.06
N ASN A 259 10.26 2.74 -21.38
CA ASN A 259 10.51 2.46 -19.96
C ASN A 259 10.50 0.94 -19.70
N ASP A 260 11.63 0.41 -19.25
CA ASP A 260 11.85 -1.03 -19.02
C ASP A 260 11.13 -1.61 -17.80
N LYS A 261 10.43 -0.78 -17.02
CA LYS A 261 9.81 -1.20 -15.75
C LYS A 261 8.32 -1.43 -15.91
N ASN A 262 7.87 -2.66 -15.63
CA ASN A 262 6.44 -2.94 -15.46
C ASN A 262 5.93 -2.11 -14.28
N ARG A 263 4.74 -1.55 -14.42
CA ARG A 263 4.05 -0.79 -13.39
C ARG A 263 2.79 -1.52 -12.98
N ARG A 264 2.48 -1.51 -11.70
CA ARG A 264 1.22 -2.05 -11.17
C ARG A 264 0.40 -0.93 -10.54
N VAL A 265 -0.90 -0.95 -10.78
CA VAL A 265 -1.86 -0.14 -10.02
C VAL A 265 -2.69 -1.04 -9.11
N ILE A 266 -3.00 -0.53 -7.93
CA ILE A 266 -3.88 -1.18 -6.97
C ILE A 266 -5.05 -0.25 -6.70
N GLY A 267 -6.27 -0.77 -6.82
CA GLY A 267 -7.46 0.00 -6.57
C GLY A 267 -8.42 -0.68 -5.59
N VAL A 268 -9.25 0.14 -4.95
CA VAL A 268 -10.28 -0.29 -4.02
C VAL A 268 -11.56 0.50 -4.26
N THR A 269 -12.69 -0.19 -4.32
CA THR A 269 -14.02 0.41 -4.32
C THR A 269 -14.84 -0.19 -3.18
N LEU A 270 -15.49 0.66 -2.38
CA LEU A 270 -16.32 0.26 -1.24
C LEU A 270 -17.74 0.82 -1.40
N GLY A 271 -18.73 0.01 -1.05
CA GLY A 271 -20.10 0.47 -0.88
C GLY A 271 -20.86 0.77 -2.17
N ALA A 272 -20.54 0.13 -3.30
CA ALA A 272 -21.38 0.24 -4.49
C ALA A 272 -22.75 -0.44 -4.24
N ASN A 273 -23.82 0.13 -4.81
CA ASN A 273 -25.19 -0.37 -4.57
C ASN A 273 -25.58 -1.57 -5.45
N HIS A 274 -24.76 -1.92 -6.45
CA HIS A 274 -25.01 -3.05 -7.34
C HIS A 274 -23.70 -3.65 -7.85
N LYS A 275 -23.70 -4.97 -8.11
CA LYS A 275 -22.48 -5.67 -8.54
C LYS A 275 -21.89 -5.12 -9.85
N ASN A 276 -22.74 -4.72 -10.82
CA ASN A 276 -22.27 -4.15 -12.08
C ASN A 276 -21.70 -2.72 -11.88
N LYS A 277 -22.27 -1.95 -10.95
CA LYS A 277 -21.78 -0.61 -10.60
C LYS A 277 -20.39 -0.68 -9.99
N ARG A 278 -20.13 -1.69 -9.13
CA ARG A 278 -18.78 -2.00 -8.64
C ARG A 278 -17.79 -2.25 -9.77
N ILE A 279 -18.18 -3.06 -10.77
CA ILE A 279 -17.33 -3.34 -11.93
C ILE A 279 -17.10 -2.06 -12.75
N SER A 280 -18.16 -1.28 -13.01
CA SER A 280 -18.05 0.00 -13.75
C SER A 280 -17.10 0.97 -13.05
N ALA A 281 -17.19 1.10 -11.71
CA ALA A 281 -16.30 1.92 -10.91
C ALA A 281 -14.83 1.48 -11.09
N ALA A 282 -14.56 0.20 -10.90
CA ALA A 282 -13.21 -0.34 -11.02
C ALA A 282 -12.66 -0.19 -12.45
N THR A 283 -13.46 -0.46 -13.48
CA THR A 283 -13.05 -0.30 -14.88
C THR A 283 -12.72 1.17 -15.22
N ALA A 284 -13.53 2.12 -14.75
CA ALA A 284 -13.24 3.54 -14.94
C ALA A 284 -11.93 3.96 -14.29
N MET A 285 -11.67 3.48 -13.07
CA MET A 285 -10.43 3.77 -12.35
C MET A 285 -9.21 3.11 -13.02
N LEU A 286 -9.35 1.87 -13.50
CA LEU A 286 -8.28 1.17 -14.24
C LEU A 286 -7.96 1.89 -15.56
N LYS A 287 -9.00 2.31 -16.30
CA LYS A 287 -8.83 3.11 -17.51
C LYS A 287 -8.08 4.42 -17.21
N TYR A 288 -8.49 5.12 -16.17
CA TYR A 288 -7.79 6.34 -15.73
C TYR A 288 -6.32 6.08 -15.42
N GLY A 289 -6.04 5.06 -14.60
CA GLY A 289 -4.67 4.67 -14.25
C GLY A 289 -3.81 4.26 -15.45
N LYS A 290 -4.41 3.72 -16.51
CA LYS A 290 -3.71 3.32 -17.74
C LYS A 290 -3.45 4.51 -18.68
N GLU A 291 -4.42 5.40 -18.86
CA GLU A 291 -4.39 6.44 -19.88
C GLU A 291 -3.82 7.78 -19.40
N ASN A 292 -4.04 8.12 -18.12
CA ASN A 292 -3.74 9.47 -17.60
C ASN A 292 -2.57 9.49 -16.63
N VAL A 293 -1.82 8.40 -16.51
CA VAL A 293 -0.68 8.31 -15.60
C VAL A 293 0.54 7.83 -16.36
N LYS A 294 1.59 8.63 -16.33
CA LYS A 294 2.86 8.36 -17.01
C LYS A 294 3.96 8.03 -16.02
N VAL A 295 4.85 7.12 -16.40
CA VAL A 295 6.07 6.85 -15.65
C VAL A 295 7.23 7.44 -16.44
N LYS A 296 7.94 8.38 -15.83
CA LYS A 296 9.07 9.05 -16.46
C LYS A 296 10.35 8.79 -15.67
N LYS A 297 11.38 8.28 -16.32
CA LYS A 297 12.70 8.21 -15.72
C LYS A 297 13.24 9.64 -15.55
N VAL A 298 13.54 10.01 -14.32
CA VAL A 298 13.94 11.37 -13.95
C VAL A 298 15.44 11.48 -13.75
N ILE A 299 16.06 10.45 -13.18
CA ILE A 299 17.50 10.40 -12.94
C ILE A 299 18.02 8.97 -12.94
N ASP A 300 19.23 8.79 -13.46
CA ASP A 300 19.92 7.52 -13.48
C ASP A 300 20.68 7.24 -12.17
N LYS A 301 20.91 5.96 -11.88
CA LYS A 301 21.85 5.52 -10.86
C LYS A 301 23.27 5.98 -11.22
N ASN A 302 24.05 6.37 -10.21
CA ASN A 302 25.41 6.88 -10.34
C ASN A 302 25.54 8.21 -11.10
N THR A 303 24.45 8.95 -11.32
CA THR A 303 24.55 10.31 -11.87
C THR A 303 25.31 11.20 -10.90
N VAL A 304 26.37 11.84 -11.39
CA VAL A 304 27.16 12.79 -10.59
C VAL A 304 26.36 14.07 -10.40
N ILE A 305 26.08 14.40 -9.13
CA ILE A 305 25.29 15.57 -8.73
C ILE A 305 26.20 16.79 -8.54
N GLY A 306 27.44 16.57 -8.15
CA GLY A 306 28.42 17.63 -7.93
C GLY A 306 29.61 17.14 -7.17
N LYS A 307 30.49 18.11 -6.89
CA LYS A 307 31.74 17.91 -6.15
C LYS A 307 31.80 18.96 -5.05
N LYS A 308 32.18 18.58 -3.85
CA LYS A 308 32.51 19.54 -2.78
C LYS A 308 33.98 19.55 -2.55
N TYR A 309 34.59 20.74 -2.73
CA TYR A 309 36.00 20.99 -2.44
C TYR A 309 36.11 21.64 -1.07
N ILE A 310 37.14 21.26 -0.33
CA ILE A 310 37.50 21.96 0.89
C ILE A 310 38.60 22.96 0.52
N LYS A 311 38.27 24.25 0.65
CA LYS A 311 39.15 25.34 0.28
C LYS A 311 40.50 25.24 1.03
N GLY A 312 41.61 25.24 0.31
CA GLY A 312 42.98 25.19 0.89
C GLY A 312 43.59 23.79 1.07
N ILE A 313 42.89 22.71 0.70
CA ILE A 313 43.40 21.33 0.79
C ILE A 313 43.22 20.65 -0.56
N LYS A 314 44.36 20.39 -1.23
CA LYS A 314 44.41 20.01 -2.64
C LYS A 314 43.75 18.66 -2.97
N ASP A 315 43.53 17.76 -1.98
CA ASP A 315 43.16 16.37 -2.23
C ASP A 315 41.84 15.95 -1.53
N LEU A 316 41.03 16.92 -1.09
CA LEU A 316 39.75 16.61 -0.39
C LEU A 316 38.56 16.96 -1.28
N GLU A 317 38.43 16.22 -2.37
CA GLU A 317 37.24 16.26 -3.21
C GLU A 317 36.29 15.14 -2.84
N VAL A 318 35.08 15.48 -2.38
CA VAL A 318 33.99 14.55 -2.22
C VAL A 318 33.12 14.59 -3.47
N VAL A 319 33.17 13.53 -4.26
CA VAL A 319 32.32 13.37 -5.45
C VAL A 319 30.97 12.79 -5.00
N MET A 320 29.91 13.53 -5.28
CA MET A 320 28.52 13.16 -4.90
C MET A 320 27.80 12.57 -6.09
N LYS A 321 27.16 11.41 -5.89
CA LYS A 321 26.35 10.74 -6.92
C LYS A 321 25.06 10.17 -6.37
N THR A 322 24.11 9.88 -7.25
CA THR A 322 22.87 9.18 -6.90
C THR A 322 23.14 7.74 -6.52
N LYS A 323 22.49 7.27 -5.44
CA LYS A 323 22.56 5.87 -4.99
C LYS A 323 21.78 4.94 -5.90
N GLY A 324 20.68 5.42 -6.47
CA GLY A 324 19.76 4.68 -7.32
C GLY A 324 19.25 5.53 -8.48
N GLU A 325 18.49 4.92 -9.36
CA GLU A 325 17.66 5.61 -10.35
C GLU A 325 16.30 5.98 -9.73
N PHE A 326 15.59 6.91 -10.34
CA PHE A 326 14.24 7.29 -9.93
C PHE A 326 13.33 7.45 -11.13
N TYR A 327 12.18 6.79 -11.04
CA TYR A 327 11.07 6.90 -11.97
C TYR A 327 9.93 7.63 -11.28
N ALA A 328 9.58 8.80 -11.78
CA ALA A 328 8.45 9.55 -11.28
C ALA A 328 7.15 9.05 -11.92
N VAL A 329 6.15 8.86 -11.10
CA VAL A 329 4.78 8.62 -11.55
C VAL A 329 4.08 9.97 -11.59
N THR A 330 3.72 10.44 -12.77
CA THR A 330 3.08 11.75 -12.99
C THR A 330 1.66 11.57 -13.51
N LYS A 331 0.78 12.49 -13.12
CA LYS A 331 -0.60 12.58 -13.64
C LYS A 331 -0.61 13.59 -14.79
N ASP A 332 -1.20 13.19 -15.92
CA ASP A 332 -1.35 14.07 -17.10
C ASP A 332 -0.06 14.90 -17.42
N ASP A 333 -0.17 16.22 -17.51
CA ASP A 333 0.92 17.14 -17.85
C ASP A 333 1.65 17.71 -16.61
N GLU A 334 1.69 16.96 -15.52
CA GLU A 334 2.29 17.38 -14.28
C GLU A 334 3.79 17.66 -14.44
N THR A 335 4.22 18.85 -14.04
CA THR A 335 5.61 19.28 -14.09
C THR A 335 6.30 18.97 -12.76
N LEU A 336 7.51 18.42 -12.83
CA LEU A 336 8.33 18.12 -11.66
C LEU A 336 9.34 19.23 -11.40
N LYS A 337 9.50 19.56 -10.10
CA LYS A 337 10.58 20.40 -9.58
C LYS A 337 11.49 19.54 -8.73
N SER A 338 12.80 19.79 -8.77
CA SER A 338 13.75 19.12 -7.90
C SER A 338 14.36 20.09 -6.90
N SER A 339 14.63 19.60 -5.69
CA SER A 339 15.42 20.28 -4.66
C SER A 339 16.41 19.30 -4.06
N VAL A 340 17.55 19.82 -3.58
CA VAL A 340 18.59 19.01 -2.98
C VAL A 340 18.82 19.45 -1.55
N ASP A 341 18.70 18.51 -0.62
CA ASP A 341 19.04 18.71 0.80
C ASP A 341 20.35 17.96 1.09
N PHE A 342 21.40 18.69 1.41
CA PHE A 342 22.67 18.09 1.81
C PHE A 342 22.76 17.95 3.32
N LYS A 343 23.39 16.86 3.77
CA LYS A 343 23.85 16.74 5.15
C LYS A 343 25.14 17.51 5.36
N GLU A 344 25.37 17.94 6.59
CA GLU A 344 26.70 18.39 6.98
C GLU A 344 27.71 17.25 6.85
N LEU A 345 28.90 17.55 6.30
CA LEU A 345 29.90 16.53 6.05
C LEU A 345 30.72 16.29 7.32
N GLU A 346 30.64 15.06 7.83
CA GLU A 346 31.50 14.58 8.92
C GLU A 346 32.64 13.71 8.36
N TYR A 347 33.86 14.00 8.74
CA TYR A 347 35.04 13.27 8.28
C TYR A 347 35.48 12.19 9.27
N PRO A 348 35.95 11.02 8.78
CA PRO A 348 36.16 10.62 7.39
C PRO A 348 34.86 10.30 6.65
N VAL A 349 34.84 10.62 5.34
CA VAL A 349 33.75 10.20 4.46
C VAL A 349 34.16 8.93 3.74
N LYS A 350 33.33 7.90 3.77
CA LYS A 350 33.55 6.63 3.06
C LYS A 350 32.70 6.59 1.79
N LYS A 351 33.20 5.90 0.77
CA LYS A 351 32.42 5.59 -0.43
C LYS A 351 31.12 4.90 -0.04
N GLY A 352 29.99 5.43 -0.51
CA GLY A 352 28.65 4.94 -0.17
C GLY A 352 27.97 5.65 0.99
N ASP A 353 28.68 6.47 1.77
CA ASP A 353 28.07 7.26 2.84
C ASP A 353 27.00 8.21 2.27
N LYS A 354 25.86 8.30 2.96
CA LYS A 354 24.75 9.18 2.58
C LYS A 354 25.08 10.63 2.88
N LEU A 355 25.18 11.45 1.83
CA LEU A 355 25.55 12.87 1.88
C LEU A 355 24.36 13.81 1.74
N GLY A 356 23.22 13.32 1.27
CA GLY A 356 22.04 14.14 1.06
C GLY A 356 20.91 13.36 0.40
N ILE A 357 19.94 14.12 -0.08
CA ILE A 357 18.75 13.59 -0.77
C ILE A 357 18.30 14.58 -1.85
N ILE A 358 17.95 14.07 -3.02
CA ILE A 358 17.23 14.83 -4.04
C ILE A 358 15.75 14.54 -3.84
N LYS A 359 14.94 15.58 -3.69
CA LYS A 359 13.47 15.49 -3.63
C LYS A 359 12.88 15.98 -4.93
N TYR A 360 11.87 15.29 -5.42
CA TYR A 360 11.08 15.67 -6.58
C TYR A 360 9.65 15.97 -6.13
N THR A 361 9.18 17.18 -6.40
CA THR A 361 7.82 17.63 -6.07
C THR A 361 7.11 18.05 -7.34
N ASN A 362 5.77 17.98 -7.33
CA ASN A 362 4.96 18.59 -8.37
C ASN A 362 4.75 20.10 -8.12
N THR A 363 4.01 20.77 -9.00
CA THR A 363 3.72 22.21 -8.90
C THR A 363 2.89 22.58 -7.68
N SER A 364 2.11 21.65 -7.11
CA SER A 364 1.35 21.85 -5.88
C SER A 364 2.16 21.62 -4.60
N GLY A 365 3.44 21.19 -4.72
CA GLY A 365 4.32 20.89 -3.58
C GLY A 365 4.19 19.47 -3.05
N GLU A 366 3.39 18.60 -3.69
CA GLU A 366 3.31 17.17 -3.34
C GLU A 366 4.65 16.49 -3.61
N LEU A 367 5.20 15.75 -2.64
CA LEU A 367 6.41 14.95 -2.82
C LEU A 367 6.10 13.74 -3.69
N ILE A 368 6.70 13.69 -4.88
CA ILE A 368 6.56 12.58 -5.83
C ILE A 368 7.53 11.46 -5.53
N GLY A 369 8.71 11.81 -5.03
CA GLY A 369 9.71 10.86 -4.58
C GLY A 369 11.06 11.47 -4.33
N SER A 370 12.05 10.63 -4.01
CA SER A 370 13.38 11.09 -3.69
C SER A 370 14.45 10.07 -4.00
N VAL A 371 15.70 10.54 -4.14
CA VAL A 371 16.89 9.71 -4.35
C VAL A 371 17.99 10.12 -3.39
N ASP A 372 18.60 9.15 -2.72
CA ASP A 372 19.76 9.40 -1.86
C ASP A 372 20.95 9.82 -2.69
N ILE A 373 21.70 10.81 -2.19
CA ILE A 373 23.01 11.21 -2.67
C ILE A 373 24.06 10.54 -1.79
N ILE A 374 25.02 9.86 -2.41
CA ILE A 374 26.08 9.15 -1.71
C ILE A 374 27.45 9.62 -2.18
N SER A 375 28.50 9.37 -1.35
CA SER A 375 29.89 9.57 -1.77
C SER A 375 30.31 8.53 -2.81
N ALA A 376 30.94 8.97 -3.88
CA ALA A 376 31.53 8.10 -4.89
C ALA A 376 32.97 7.63 -4.53
N ASN A 377 33.61 8.28 -3.57
CA ASN A 377 35.01 8.05 -3.17
C ASN A 377 35.18 8.10 -1.65
N ASP A 378 36.30 7.57 -1.19
CA ASP A 378 36.77 7.72 0.18
C ASP A 378 37.49 9.04 0.36
N VAL A 379 37.24 9.73 1.49
CA VAL A 379 37.98 10.92 1.90
C VAL A 379 38.53 10.68 3.31
N LYS A 380 39.87 10.65 3.42
CA LYS A 380 40.58 10.34 4.66
C LYS A 380 40.42 11.43 5.72
N ASN A 381 40.70 11.09 6.97
CA ASN A 381 40.72 12.03 8.08
C ASN A 381 41.60 13.24 7.76
N ILE A 382 41.08 14.42 8.05
CA ILE A 382 41.81 15.68 7.97
C ILE A 382 42.72 15.77 9.17
N SER A 383 43.98 16.14 8.95
CA SER A 383 44.93 16.41 10.05
C SER A 383 44.43 17.57 10.92
N PHE A 384 44.93 17.68 12.16
CA PHE A 384 44.58 18.81 13.04
C PHE A 384 44.93 20.16 12.39
N ILE A 385 46.09 20.23 11.69
CA ILE A 385 46.55 21.41 10.97
C ILE A 385 45.57 21.78 9.84
N ASP A 386 45.06 20.81 9.12
CA ASP A 386 44.10 21.04 8.03
C ASP A 386 42.77 21.51 8.55
N ARG A 387 42.30 21.03 9.73
CA ARG A 387 41.08 21.53 10.42
C ARG A 387 41.22 23.02 10.78
N ILE A 388 42.39 23.45 11.24
CA ILE A 388 42.67 24.87 11.52
C ILE A 388 42.59 25.68 10.24
N LYS A 389 43.23 25.21 9.12
CA LYS A 389 43.20 25.90 7.83
C LYS A 389 41.77 26.04 7.27
N ILE A 390 40.92 25.03 7.44
CA ILE A 390 39.54 25.09 7.01
C ILE A 390 38.76 26.15 7.82
N LYS A 391 38.89 26.15 9.17
CA LYS A 391 38.28 27.17 10.03
C LYS A 391 38.72 28.60 9.76
N LEU A 392 39.96 28.81 9.27
CA LEU A 392 40.47 30.11 8.90
C LEU A 392 40.06 30.54 7.48
N ALA A 393 39.50 29.65 6.68
CA ALA A 393 39.03 29.88 5.31
C ALA A 393 37.51 30.03 5.17
N GLU A 394 36.75 29.75 6.23
CA GLU A 394 35.31 30.05 6.40
C GLU A 394 35.15 31.50 6.92
#